data_512599e7958f29dfd2778302bee8e9b9
#
_entry.id   512599e7958f29dfd2778302bee8e9b9
#
_cell.length_a   1.000
_cell.length_b   1.000
_cell.length_c   1.000
_cell.angle_alpha   90.00
_cell.angle_beta   90.00
_cell.angle_gamma   90.00
#
_symmetry.space_group_name_H-M   'P 1'
#
loop_
_entity.id
_entity.type
_entity.pdbx_description
1 polymer ?
#
loop_
_entity_poly.entity_id
_entity_poly.type
_entity_poly.pdbx_seq_one_letter_code
_entity_poly.pdbx_strand_id
1 'polypeptide(L)'
;GIESMIITQTNFDWIYNYYKDIVDARVDNKPIDPLLARATMWANVYKEAYNEALRLITLDGGGNMIWHEGDTKDKCSTCKYLDGICASAKEWEIAGFRPQGSMLQCGGFNCGCELVPTTQRRSPKALDRLLNAPR
;
A
#
# COMPACT_ATOMS: atom_id res chain seq x y z
N GLY A 1 -10.08 -11.92 10.46
CA GLY A 1 -10.08 -11.94 11.91
C GLY A 1 -10.71 -10.71 12.52
N ILE A 2 -10.69 -10.63 13.81
CA ILE A 2 -11.26 -9.49 14.58
C ILE A 2 -10.60 -8.17 14.18
N GLU A 3 -9.29 -8.17 13.96
CA GLU A 3 -8.55 -6.97 13.55
C GLU A 3 -9.06 -6.41 12.21
N SER A 4 -9.33 -7.27 11.24
CA SER A 4 -9.89 -6.86 9.95
C SER A 4 -11.28 -6.27 10.10
N MET A 5 -12.10 -6.81 10.99
CA MET A 5 -13.44 -6.27 11.29
C MET A 5 -13.35 -4.89 11.96
N ILE A 6 -12.44 -4.69 12.89
CA ILE A 6 -12.22 -3.41 13.57
C ILE A 6 -11.78 -2.35 12.57
N ILE A 7 -10.83 -2.66 11.70
CA ILE A 7 -10.35 -1.74 10.66
C ILE A 7 -11.53 -1.33 9.74
N THR A 8 -12.33 -2.30 9.29
CA THR A 8 -13.48 -2.04 8.42
C THR A 8 -14.51 -1.13 9.07
N GLN A 9 -14.86 -1.38 10.34
CA GLN A 9 -15.83 -0.56 11.07
C GLN A 9 -15.32 0.88 11.24
N THR A 10 -14.06 1.05 11.62
CA THR A 10 -13.43 2.37 11.74
C THR A 10 -13.46 3.10 10.41
N ASN A 11 -13.19 2.41 9.29
CA ASN A 11 -13.22 2.99 7.97
C ASN A 11 -14.62 3.46 7.57
N PHE A 12 -15.66 2.68 7.87
CA PHE A 12 -17.05 3.09 7.62
C PHE A 12 -17.45 4.34 8.41
N ASP A 13 -17.10 4.40 9.69
CA ASP A 13 -17.39 5.55 10.53
C ASP A 13 -16.74 6.83 10.00
N TRP A 14 -15.53 6.72 9.51
CA TRP A 14 -14.81 7.85 8.93
C TRP A 14 -15.42 8.28 7.59
N ILE A 15 -15.75 7.36 6.69
CA ILE A 15 -16.41 7.67 5.41
C ILE A 15 -17.72 8.43 5.66
N TYR A 16 -18.51 7.95 6.60
CA TYR A 16 -19.76 8.60 6.96
C TYR A 16 -19.52 10.02 7.48
N ASN A 17 -18.58 10.20 8.40
CA ASN A 17 -18.22 11.52 8.94
C ASN A 17 -17.66 12.44 7.85
N TYR A 18 -16.84 11.91 6.95
CA TYR A 18 -16.30 12.66 5.83
C TYR A 18 -17.42 13.16 4.90
N TYR A 19 -18.34 12.28 4.54
CA TYR A 19 -19.50 12.65 3.72
C TYR A 19 -20.34 13.74 4.39
N LYS A 20 -20.62 13.60 5.67
CA LYS A 20 -21.36 14.58 6.46
C LYS A 20 -20.66 15.94 6.48
N ASP A 21 -19.34 15.95 6.67
CA ASP A 21 -18.56 17.17 6.70
C ASP A 21 -18.59 17.89 5.34
N ILE A 22 -18.58 17.16 4.23
CA ILE A 22 -18.72 17.75 2.87
C ILE A 22 -20.09 18.40 2.73
N VAL A 23 -21.15 17.72 3.13
CA VAL A 23 -22.52 18.24 3.05
C VAL A 23 -22.65 19.52 3.89
N ASP A 24 -22.17 19.49 5.14
CA ASP A 24 -22.21 20.63 6.04
C ASP A 24 -21.40 21.81 5.51
N ALA A 25 -20.22 21.56 4.93
CA ALA A 25 -19.39 22.61 4.33
C ALA A 25 -20.10 23.28 3.13
N ARG A 26 -20.80 22.52 2.29
CA ARG A 26 -21.58 23.06 1.18
C ARG A 26 -22.73 23.92 1.65
N VAL A 27 -23.47 23.44 2.66
CA VAL A 27 -24.61 24.17 3.24
C VAL A 27 -24.13 25.49 3.86
N ASP A 28 -23.01 25.46 4.60
CA ASP A 28 -22.45 26.61 5.30
C ASP A 28 -21.51 27.48 4.43
N ASN A 29 -21.33 27.11 3.17
CA ASN A 29 -20.43 27.79 2.23
C ASN A 29 -18.98 27.92 2.74
N LYS A 30 -18.49 26.86 3.39
CA LYS A 30 -17.13 26.76 3.93
C LYS A 30 -16.15 26.16 2.92
N PRO A 31 -14.83 26.45 3.04
CA PRO A 31 -13.82 25.82 2.19
C PRO A 31 -13.81 24.30 2.32
N ILE A 32 -13.63 23.60 1.18
CA ILE A 32 -13.54 22.12 1.14
C ILE A 32 -12.11 21.59 1.09
N ASP A 33 -11.09 22.45 0.97
CA ASP A 33 -9.69 22.02 0.89
C ASP A 33 -9.23 21.12 2.05
N PRO A 34 -9.57 21.38 3.34
CA PRO A 34 -9.26 20.47 4.42
C PRO A 34 -9.91 19.10 4.26
N LEU A 35 -11.08 19.02 3.62
CA LEU A 35 -11.78 17.77 3.37
C LEU A 35 -11.10 16.95 2.29
N LEU A 36 -10.53 17.61 1.26
CA LEU A 36 -9.74 16.95 0.23
C LEU A 36 -8.45 16.33 0.81
N ALA A 37 -7.80 17.00 1.75
CA ALA A 37 -6.65 16.44 2.46
C ALA A 37 -7.02 15.17 3.25
N ARG A 38 -8.18 15.14 3.87
CA ARG A 38 -8.71 13.94 4.54
C ARG A 38 -8.97 12.82 3.55
N ALA A 39 -9.48 13.10 2.36
CA ALA A 39 -9.70 12.09 1.32
C ALA A 39 -8.40 11.41 0.90
N THR A 40 -7.32 12.17 0.75
CA THR A 40 -5.98 11.64 0.43
C THR A 40 -5.49 10.68 1.52
N MET A 41 -5.61 11.07 2.78
CA MET A 41 -5.26 10.22 3.93
C MET A 41 -6.06 8.90 3.91
N TRP A 42 -7.34 8.96 3.59
CA TRP A 42 -8.23 7.81 3.48
C TRP A 42 -7.82 6.85 2.38
N ALA A 43 -7.53 7.38 1.17
CA ALA A 43 -7.08 6.58 0.06
C ALA A 43 -5.82 5.78 0.42
N ASN A 44 -4.90 6.39 1.17
CA ASN A 44 -3.68 5.73 1.65
C ASN A 44 -4.00 4.60 2.64
N VAL A 45 -4.92 4.82 3.59
CA VAL A 45 -5.32 3.79 4.56
C VAL A 45 -5.96 2.60 3.86
N TYR A 46 -6.84 2.82 2.90
CA TYR A 46 -7.45 1.74 2.12
C TYR A 46 -6.43 0.97 1.30
N LYS A 47 -5.53 1.66 0.64
CA LYS A 47 -4.47 1.04 -0.16
C LYS A 47 -3.58 0.15 0.70
N GLU A 48 -3.19 0.63 1.87
CA GLU A 48 -2.40 -0.14 2.83
C GLU A 48 -3.12 -1.41 3.30
N ALA A 49 -4.40 -1.28 3.68
CA ALA A 49 -5.21 -2.42 4.12
C ALA A 49 -5.40 -3.45 2.99
N TYR A 50 -5.65 -3.00 1.76
CA TYR A 50 -5.78 -3.86 0.60
C TYR A 50 -4.50 -4.62 0.30
N ASN A 51 -3.36 -3.94 0.30
CA ASN A 51 -2.05 -4.55 0.07
C ASN A 51 -1.71 -5.59 1.15
N GLU A 52 -2.02 -5.29 2.41
CA GLU A 52 -1.80 -6.22 3.52
C GLU A 52 -2.66 -7.48 3.38
N ALA A 53 -3.92 -7.33 3.00
CA ALA A 53 -4.81 -8.46 2.76
C ALA A 53 -4.28 -9.36 1.63
N LEU A 54 -3.84 -8.78 0.52
CA LEU A 54 -3.25 -9.53 -0.59
C LEU A 54 -1.99 -10.29 -0.15
N ARG A 55 -1.14 -9.64 0.63
CA ARG A 55 0.07 -10.25 1.16
C ARG A 55 -0.22 -11.48 2.01
N LEU A 56 -1.16 -11.36 2.94
CA LEU A 56 -1.52 -12.45 3.86
C LEU A 56 -2.15 -13.63 3.12
N ILE A 57 -3.06 -13.36 2.17
CA ILE A 57 -3.70 -14.40 1.36
C ILE A 57 -2.66 -15.14 0.52
N THR A 58 -1.75 -14.42 -0.11
CA THR A 58 -0.72 -15.02 -0.95
C THR A 58 0.31 -15.79 -0.13
N LEU A 59 0.67 -15.29 1.04
CA LEU A 59 1.56 -15.98 1.96
C LEU A 59 0.99 -17.32 2.41
N ASP A 60 -0.31 -17.35 2.76
CA ASP A 60 -1.01 -18.57 3.16
C ASP A 60 -1.07 -19.59 2.02
N GLY A 61 -1.28 -19.14 0.79
CA GLY A 61 -1.31 -19.98 -0.41
C GLY A 61 0.06 -20.37 -0.97
N GLY A 62 1.16 -19.85 -0.45
CA GLY A 62 2.52 -20.13 -0.91
C GLY A 62 2.84 -19.55 -2.30
N GLY A 63 2.12 -18.53 -2.74
CA GLY A 63 2.27 -17.93 -4.07
C GLY A 63 3.40 -16.93 -4.20
N ASN A 64 3.63 -16.49 -5.44
CA ASN A 64 4.59 -15.44 -5.78
C ASN A 64 3.90 -14.08 -5.88
N MET A 65 4.68 -13.03 -5.62
CA MET A 65 4.25 -11.65 -5.76
C MET A 65 5.29 -10.85 -6.55
N ILE A 66 4.83 -9.87 -7.30
CA ILE A 66 5.66 -9.00 -8.10
C ILE A 66 5.46 -7.54 -7.69
N TRP A 67 6.55 -6.78 -7.65
CA TRP A 67 6.52 -5.35 -7.34
C TRP A 67 6.30 -4.54 -8.60
N HIS A 68 5.36 -3.60 -8.53
CA HIS A 68 5.13 -2.61 -9.57
C HIS A 68 5.31 -1.21 -9.00
N GLU A 69 6.18 -0.42 -9.60
CA GLU A 69 6.25 1.00 -9.29
C GLU A 69 4.99 1.70 -9.80
N GLY A 70 4.48 2.65 -9.01
CA GLY A 70 3.27 3.39 -9.39
C GLY A 70 3.57 4.54 -10.36
N ASP A 71 2.50 5.18 -10.83
CA ASP A 71 2.55 6.33 -11.74
C ASP A 71 2.85 7.65 -11.03
N THR A 72 3.47 7.62 -9.86
CA THR A 72 3.86 8.82 -9.14
C THR A 72 5.01 9.54 -9.84
N LYS A 73 4.97 10.86 -9.80
CA LYS A 73 5.95 11.72 -10.48
C LYS A 73 7.38 11.51 -9.94
N ASP A 74 7.49 11.35 -8.63
CA ASP A 74 8.76 11.16 -7.95
C ASP A 74 8.83 9.76 -7.34
N LYS A 75 9.53 8.86 -8.02
CA LYS A 75 9.73 7.48 -7.57
C LYS A 75 11.01 7.38 -6.75
N CYS A 76 10.95 6.77 -5.58
CA CYS A 76 12.15 6.56 -4.76
C CYS A 76 13.06 5.47 -5.35
N SER A 77 14.33 5.49 -4.97
CA SER A 77 15.31 4.52 -5.48
C SER A 77 14.95 3.07 -5.09
N THR A 78 14.36 2.86 -3.93
CA THR A 78 13.89 1.54 -3.51
C THR A 78 12.83 1.00 -4.47
N CYS A 79 11.79 1.79 -4.77
CA CYS A 79 10.71 1.38 -5.68
C CYS A 79 11.24 1.08 -7.09
N LYS A 80 12.15 1.91 -7.59
CA LYS A 80 12.77 1.68 -8.90
C LYS A 80 13.56 0.38 -8.95
N TYR A 81 14.29 0.08 -7.89
CA TYR A 81 15.08 -1.14 -7.80
C TYR A 81 14.19 -2.39 -7.73
N LEU A 82 13.10 -2.32 -6.93
CA LEU A 82 12.21 -3.46 -6.71
C LEU A 82 11.30 -3.73 -7.90
N ASP A 83 11.07 -2.76 -8.78
CA ASP A 83 10.16 -2.89 -9.91
C ASP A 83 10.49 -4.11 -10.78
N GLY A 84 9.51 -4.95 -11.00
CA GLY A 84 9.64 -6.16 -11.79
C GLY A 84 10.26 -7.37 -11.07
N ILE A 85 10.71 -7.23 -9.82
CA ILE A 85 11.19 -8.38 -9.05
C ILE A 85 10.01 -9.25 -8.64
N CYS A 86 10.07 -10.52 -9.02
CA CYS A 86 9.10 -11.54 -8.63
C CYS A 86 9.74 -12.48 -7.61
N ALA A 87 9.15 -12.58 -6.44
CA ALA A 87 9.61 -13.43 -5.35
C ALA A 87 8.41 -14.05 -4.64
N SER A 88 8.64 -15.10 -3.86
CA SER A 88 7.56 -15.68 -3.06
C SER A 88 7.10 -14.67 -2.00
N ALA A 89 5.84 -14.76 -1.59
CA ALA A 89 5.30 -13.92 -0.51
C ALA A 89 6.16 -14.03 0.75
N LYS A 90 6.69 -15.22 1.05
CA LYS A 90 7.58 -15.46 2.19
C LYS A 90 8.92 -14.72 2.04
N GLU A 91 9.49 -14.67 0.85
CA GLU A 91 10.73 -13.93 0.59
C GLU A 91 10.52 -12.42 0.76
N TRP A 92 9.40 -11.89 0.29
CA TRP A 92 9.03 -10.51 0.52
C TRP A 92 8.87 -10.19 2.02
N GLU A 93 8.28 -11.12 2.77
CA GLU A 93 8.15 -10.98 4.23
C GLU A 93 9.52 -10.97 4.93
N ILE A 94 10.41 -11.89 4.55
CA ILE A 94 11.79 -11.95 5.10
C ILE A 94 12.53 -10.65 4.80
N ALA A 95 12.43 -10.12 3.59
CA ALA A 95 13.08 -8.87 3.20
C ALA A 95 12.45 -7.63 3.88
N GLY A 96 11.20 -7.70 4.28
CA GLY A 96 10.50 -6.64 5.00
C GLY A 96 9.99 -5.50 4.13
N PHE A 97 10.03 -5.62 2.80
CA PHE A 97 9.50 -4.57 1.92
C PHE A 97 8.00 -4.69 1.75
N ARG A 98 7.30 -3.59 1.96
CA ARG A 98 5.86 -3.45 1.75
C ARG A 98 5.58 -2.13 1.05
N PRO A 99 4.62 -2.10 0.10
CA PRO A 99 4.15 -0.83 -0.45
C PRO A 99 3.69 0.10 0.69
N GLN A 100 3.99 1.38 0.57
CA GLN A 100 3.76 2.38 1.61
C GLN A 100 4.46 2.10 2.95
N GLY A 101 5.44 1.20 2.95
CA GLY A 101 6.18 0.83 4.16
C GLY A 101 7.29 1.81 4.52
N SER A 102 7.68 1.81 5.79
CA SER A 102 8.76 2.66 6.32
C SER A 102 10.16 2.25 5.85
N MET A 103 10.30 1.02 5.34
CA MET A 103 11.58 0.50 4.82
C MET A 103 11.96 1.09 3.46
N LEU A 104 11.01 1.70 2.75
CA LEU A 104 11.26 2.38 1.50
C LEU A 104 12.01 3.70 1.74
N GLN A 105 12.85 4.09 0.79
CA GLN A 105 13.56 5.37 0.87
C GLN A 105 12.62 6.57 1.03
N CYS A 106 11.45 6.51 0.43
CA CYS A 106 10.43 7.55 0.56
C CYS A 106 9.71 7.54 1.93
N GLY A 107 9.97 6.54 2.79
CA GLY A 107 9.26 6.37 4.06
C GLY A 107 7.79 6.03 3.92
N GLY A 108 7.33 5.64 2.74
CA GLY A 108 5.92 5.38 2.45
C GLY A 108 5.12 6.62 2.07
N PHE A 109 5.74 7.78 2.01
CA PHE A 109 5.07 9.04 1.66
C PHE A 109 4.77 9.11 0.17
N ASN A 110 3.50 9.32 -0.19
CA ASN A 110 3.03 9.38 -1.58
C ASN A 110 3.49 8.20 -2.43
N CYS A 111 3.64 7.03 -1.82
CA CYS A 111 4.07 5.82 -2.49
C CYS A 111 2.94 5.27 -3.35
N GLY A 112 3.17 5.20 -4.67
CA GLY A 112 2.25 4.60 -5.63
C GLY A 112 2.54 3.13 -5.92
N CYS A 113 3.55 2.54 -5.28
CA CYS A 113 3.98 1.18 -5.54
C CYS A 113 2.94 0.15 -5.13
N GLU A 114 2.96 -0.99 -5.80
CA GLU A 114 2.07 -2.12 -5.53
C GLU A 114 2.87 -3.41 -5.47
N LEU A 115 2.45 -4.31 -4.59
CA LEU A 115 2.96 -5.68 -4.53
C LEU A 115 1.76 -6.60 -4.75
N VAL A 116 1.72 -7.25 -5.92
CA VAL A 116 0.54 -8.01 -6.35
C VAL A 116 0.85 -9.48 -6.57
N PRO A 117 -0.10 -10.38 -6.32
CA PRO A 117 0.05 -11.80 -6.64
C PRO A 117 0.26 -12.00 -8.13
N THR A 118 1.09 -12.97 -8.49
CA THR A 118 1.39 -13.29 -9.88
C THR A 118 1.59 -14.78 -10.09
N THR A 119 1.34 -15.23 -11.32
CA THR A 119 1.66 -16.59 -11.76
C THR A 119 3.04 -16.68 -12.42
N GLN A 120 3.75 -15.57 -12.52
CA GLN A 120 5.11 -15.55 -13.09
C GLN A 120 6.09 -16.35 -12.23
N ARG A 121 7.11 -16.86 -12.87
CA ARG A 121 8.19 -17.55 -12.17
C ARG A 121 8.99 -16.56 -11.32
N ARG A 122 9.46 -17.06 -10.19
CA ARG A 122 10.36 -16.34 -9.30
C ARG A 122 11.59 -15.84 -10.07
N SER A 123 11.97 -14.59 -9.86
CA SER A 123 13.19 -14.01 -10.44
C SER A 123 14.44 -14.76 -9.98
N PRO A 124 15.49 -14.90 -10.82
CA PRO A 124 16.75 -15.48 -10.39
C PRO A 124 17.32 -14.73 -9.18
N LYS A 125 17.77 -15.46 -8.16
CA LYS A 125 18.35 -14.89 -6.93
C LYS A 125 17.45 -13.83 -6.29
N ALA A 126 16.12 -14.05 -6.30
CA ALA A 126 15.15 -13.06 -5.86
C ALA A 126 15.42 -12.59 -4.42
N LEU A 127 15.62 -13.51 -3.47
CA LEU A 127 15.86 -13.14 -2.08
C LEU A 127 17.14 -12.31 -1.93
N ASP A 128 18.22 -12.70 -2.59
CA ASP A 128 19.48 -11.95 -2.55
C ASP A 128 19.31 -10.53 -3.11
N ARG A 129 18.54 -10.41 -4.20
CA ARG A 129 18.22 -9.10 -4.79
C ARG A 129 17.41 -8.23 -3.82
N LEU A 130 16.44 -8.82 -3.12
CA LEU A 130 15.65 -8.10 -2.13
C LEU A 130 16.50 -7.64 -0.95
N LEU A 131 17.39 -8.49 -0.45
CA LEU A 131 18.25 -8.16 0.68
C LEU A 131 19.30 -7.09 0.34
N ASN A 132 19.66 -6.94 -0.94
CA ASN A 132 20.59 -5.92 -1.42
C ASN A 132 19.92 -4.64 -1.93
N ALA A 133 18.60 -4.51 -1.79
CA ALA A 133 17.87 -3.33 -2.23
C ALA A 133 18.26 -2.09 -1.40
N PRO A 134 18.29 -0.89 -2.02
CA PRO A 134 18.50 0.36 -1.28
C PRO A 134 17.36 0.61 -0.30
N ARG A 135 17.73 1.00 0.90
CA ARG A 135 16.80 1.24 2.02
C ARG A 135 16.91 2.67 2.53
#